data_97822acb375aaabb45c2cb5691d38a57
#
_entry.id   97822acb375aaabb45c2cb5691d38a57
#
_cell.length_a   1.000
_cell.length_b   1.000
_cell.length_c   1.000
_cell.angle_alpha   90.00
_cell.angle_beta   90.00
_cell.angle_gamma   90.00
#
_symmetry.space_group_name_H-M   'P 1'
#
loop_
_entity.id
_entity.type
_entity.pdbx_description
1 polymer ?
#
loop_
_entity_poly.entity_id
_entity_poly.type
_entity_poly.pdbx_seq_one_letter_code
_entity_poly.pdbx_strand_id
1 'polypeptide(L)'
;MAQKVINLLFVFLCVTAVSAQQPSQPPRRSMQELVRMPVVYRLPGMDRVVVKSNLKYVPTGEPHQLMDVYVPPGLAKSERRPAVLFIHGSVPPGSPAKDMGVFQSWGRLAAVSNMIGITFTHRLSFPKPMLNEAAGDLNAAISYLRANADDLNIDKDRICVVVFSGGGPLLSVAMRDKPAYVRCLVAFYAFLDIQQSEPHRANESAETLKSFSPIAYLASETAPLFIARAGLDGVPTLNDSIDRFVREAMAKNASIIVANHPRGLHAFDIQNDDERSREIIEAALTFMRMQLGERKQ
;
A
#
# COMPACT_ATOMS: atom_id res chain seq x y z
N MET A 1 85.04 -7.49 21.45
CA MET A 1 83.96 -7.43 20.47
C MET A 1 82.80 -8.27 21.00
N ALA A 2 81.75 -7.62 21.50
CA ALA A 2 80.60 -8.31 22.10
C ALA A 2 79.40 -8.23 21.13
N GLN A 3 78.99 -9.36 20.68
CA GLN A 3 77.88 -9.52 19.74
C GLN A 3 76.57 -9.58 20.53
N LYS A 4 75.69 -8.54 20.41
CA LYS A 4 74.39 -8.53 21.00
C LYS A 4 73.44 -9.34 20.13
N VAL A 5 72.87 -10.41 20.71
CA VAL A 5 71.75 -11.18 20.12
C VAL A 5 70.46 -10.51 20.51
N ILE A 6 69.69 -10.05 19.50
CA ILE A 6 68.37 -9.49 19.68
C ILE A 6 67.34 -10.63 19.50
N ASN A 7 66.68 -11.02 20.58
CA ASN A 7 65.49 -11.95 20.55
C ASN A 7 64.26 -11.19 20.13
N LEU A 8 63.75 -11.51 18.94
CA LEU A 8 62.46 -11.01 18.44
C LEU A 8 61.34 -11.96 18.90
N LEU A 9 60.53 -11.50 19.84
CA LEU A 9 59.37 -12.25 20.33
C LEU A 9 58.19 -11.99 19.36
N PHE A 10 57.82 -13.01 18.56
CA PHE A 10 56.62 -12.99 17.74
C PHE A 10 55.39 -13.33 18.62
N VAL A 11 54.54 -12.36 18.88
CA VAL A 11 53.24 -12.57 19.49
C VAL A 11 52.25 -12.93 18.38
N PHE A 12 51.81 -14.19 18.32
CA PHE A 12 50.72 -14.64 17.47
C PHE A 12 49.37 -14.18 18.08
N LEU A 13 48.73 -13.17 17.50
CA LEU A 13 47.37 -12.83 17.80
C LEU A 13 46.45 -13.82 17.05
N CYS A 14 45.89 -14.80 17.76
CA CYS A 14 44.80 -15.61 17.24
C CYS A 14 43.52 -14.75 17.16
N VAL A 15 43.19 -14.22 15.98
CA VAL A 15 41.90 -13.64 15.70
C VAL A 15 40.90 -14.79 15.47
N THR A 16 40.12 -15.13 16.48
CA THR A 16 38.96 -16.01 16.30
C THR A 16 37.91 -15.26 15.51
N ALA A 17 37.71 -15.60 14.24
CA ALA A 17 36.63 -15.13 13.44
C ALA A 17 35.31 -15.65 14.04
N VAL A 18 34.58 -14.79 14.75
CA VAL A 18 33.17 -15.07 15.11
C VAL A 18 32.40 -14.97 13.82
N SER A 19 32.05 -16.13 13.25
CA SER A 19 31.13 -16.24 12.13
C SER A 19 29.75 -15.79 12.63
N ALA A 20 29.37 -14.54 12.31
CA ALA A 20 28.01 -14.08 12.54
C ALA A 20 27.08 -14.93 11.65
N GLN A 21 26.38 -15.87 12.26
CA GLN A 21 25.29 -16.60 11.60
C GLN A 21 24.26 -15.60 11.11
N GLN A 22 24.12 -15.47 9.80
CA GLN A 22 23.00 -14.71 9.23
C GLN A 22 21.70 -15.34 9.76
N PRO A 23 20.77 -14.51 10.27
CA PRO A 23 19.49 -15.03 10.72
C PRO A 23 18.84 -15.77 9.55
N SER A 24 18.46 -17.03 9.78
CA SER A 24 17.77 -17.87 8.81
C SER A 24 16.54 -17.12 8.30
N GLN A 25 16.45 -16.92 6.99
CA GLN A 25 15.23 -16.33 6.39
C GLN A 25 14.06 -17.24 6.73
N PRO A 26 12.94 -16.68 7.20
CA PRO A 26 11.75 -17.48 7.44
C PRO A 26 11.34 -18.23 6.16
N PRO A 27 10.78 -19.43 6.26
CA PRO A 27 10.38 -20.21 5.09
C PRO A 27 9.43 -19.38 4.21
N ARG A 28 9.68 -19.37 2.90
CA ARG A 28 8.82 -18.66 1.94
C ARG A 28 7.43 -19.31 1.96
N ARG A 29 6.43 -18.53 2.35
CA ARG A 29 5.03 -18.96 2.33
C ARG A 29 4.56 -19.14 0.88
N SER A 30 3.68 -20.09 0.66
CA SER A 30 3.06 -20.31 -0.65
C SER A 30 2.10 -19.14 -0.99
N MET A 31 1.85 -18.91 -2.28
CA MET A 31 0.88 -17.91 -2.72
C MET A 31 -0.52 -18.17 -2.16
N GLN A 32 -0.92 -19.45 -2.05
CA GLN A 32 -2.21 -19.84 -1.48
C GLN A 32 -2.35 -19.47 0.01
N GLU A 33 -1.26 -19.57 0.78
CA GLU A 33 -1.23 -19.11 2.17
C GLU A 33 -1.33 -17.59 2.25
N LEU A 34 -0.53 -16.86 1.46
CA LEU A 34 -0.52 -15.39 1.44
C LEU A 34 -1.90 -14.80 1.12
N VAL A 35 -2.60 -15.38 0.14
CA VAL A 35 -3.97 -14.94 -0.24
C VAL A 35 -4.96 -15.00 0.93
N ARG A 36 -4.80 -15.97 1.84
CA ARG A 36 -5.70 -16.17 2.97
C ARG A 36 -5.31 -15.41 4.23
N MET A 37 -4.08 -14.89 4.29
CA MET A 37 -3.57 -14.23 5.49
C MET A 37 -4.29 -12.93 5.77
N PRO A 38 -4.80 -12.73 6.99
CA PRO A 38 -5.30 -11.44 7.43
C PRO A 38 -4.12 -10.52 7.80
N VAL A 39 -4.39 -9.22 7.90
CA VAL A 39 -3.47 -8.24 8.47
C VAL A 39 -3.14 -8.62 9.93
N VAL A 40 -1.88 -8.47 10.33
CA VAL A 40 -1.37 -8.82 11.67
C VAL A 40 -1.88 -7.91 12.80
N TYR A 41 -2.56 -6.83 12.46
CA TYR A 41 -3.17 -5.89 13.40
C TYR A 41 -4.67 -6.13 13.48
N ARG A 42 -5.20 -6.18 14.70
CA ARG A 42 -6.64 -6.41 14.94
C ARG A 42 -7.17 -5.39 15.94
N LEU A 43 -8.37 -4.91 15.68
CA LEU A 43 -9.11 -4.02 16.56
C LEU A 43 -10.42 -4.69 17.02
N PRO A 44 -10.91 -4.38 18.23
CA PRO A 44 -12.21 -4.86 18.70
C PRO A 44 -13.35 -4.46 17.75
N GLY A 45 -14.30 -5.36 17.55
CA GLY A 45 -15.50 -5.09 16.74
C GLY A 45 -15.35 -5.37 15.24
N MET A 46 -14.18 -5.82 14.75
CA MET A 46 -13.99 -6.20 13.35
C MET A 46 -14.95 -7.33 12.89
N ASP A 47 -15.35 -8.19 13.80
CA ASP A 47 -16.35 -9.26 13.58
C ASP A 47 -17.78 -8.72 13.39
N ARG A 48 -18.07 -7.54 13.90
CA ARG A 48 -19.39 -6.89 13.84
C ARG A 48 -19.57 -5.94 12.63
N VAL A 49 -18.52 -5.77 11.82
CA VAL A 49 -18.55 -4.92 10.62
C VAL A 49 -19.57 -5.48 9.61
N VAL A 50 -20.48 -4.62 9.16
CA VAL A 50 -21.44 -4.96 8.12
C VAL A 50 -20.77 -4.83 6.75
N VAL A 51 -20.90 -5.87 5.91
CA VAL A 51 -20.29 -5.89 4.58
C VAL A 51 -21.37 -5.96 3.52
N LYS A 52 -21.41 -4.95 2.65
CA LYS A 52 -22.20 -4.97 1.42
C LYS A 52 -21.31 -5.55 0.33
N SER A 53 -21.48 -6.84 0.04
CA SER A 53 -20.55 -7.61 -0.80
C SER A 53 -20.98 -7.67 -2.26
N ASN A 54 -19.99 -7.87 -3.14
CA ASN A 54 -20.19 -8.18 -4.56
C ASN A 54 -21.00 -7.14 -5.35
N LEU A 55 -20.81 -5.86 -5.02
CA LEU A 55 -21.42 -4.76 -5.76
C LEU A 55 -20.77 -4.63 -7.14
N LYS A 56 -21.58 -4.62 -8.19
CA LYS A 56 -21.10 -4.39 -9.57
C LYS A 56 -20.87 -2.89 -9.77
N TYR A 57 -19.62 -2.46 -9.76
CA TYR A 57 -19.27 -1.05 -10.00
C TYR A 57 -19.14 -0.71 -11.49
N VAL A 58 -19.03 -1.74 -12.35
CA VAL A 58 -19.13 -1.63 -13.81
C VAL A 58 -20.27 -2.55 -14.26
N PRO A 59 -21.43 -2.02 -14.71
CA PRO A 59 -22.61 -2.84 -15.05
C PRO A 59 -22.34 -3.90 -16.14
N THR A 60 -21.52 -3.54 -17.15
CA THR A 60 -21.12 -4.40 -18.27
C THR A 60 -19.69 -4.95 -18.13
N GLY A 61 -19.13 -4.85 -16.91
CA GLY A 61 -17.74 -5.26 -16.63
C GLY A 61 -17.56 -6.78 -16.59
N GLU A 62 -16.30 -7.17 -16.46
CA GLU A 62 -15.92 -8.57 -16.28
C GLU A 62 -16.57 -9.15 -15.01
N PRO A 63 -16.88 -10.47 -14.97
CA PRO A 63 -17.58 -11.08 -13.83
C PRO A 63 -16.91 -10.86 -12.47
N HIS A 64 -15.59 -10.67 -12.46
CA HIS A 64 -14.80 -10.47 -11.24
C HIS A 64 -14.60 -8.99 -10.86
N GLN A 65 -15.06 -8.02 -11.69
CA GLN A 65 -15.01 -6.58 -11.38
C GLN A 65 -16.09 -6.21 -10.34
N LEU A 66 -15.88 -6.68 -9.13
CA LEU A 66 -16.78 -6.54 -7.99
C LEU A 66 -16.13 -5.73 -6.88
N MET A 67 -16.96 -5.14 -6.04
CA MET A 67 -16.59 -4.29 -4.91
C MET A 67 -17.27 -4.76 -3.64
N ASP A 68 -16.57 -4.66 -2.51
CA ASP A 68 -17.15 -4.81 -1.18
C ASP A 68 -17.03 -3.51 -0.39
N VAL A 69 -18.09 -3.15 0.33
CA VAL A 69 -18.15 -1.95 1.17
C VAL A 69 -18.35 -2.36 2.61
N TYR A 70 -17.40 -1.98 3.46
CA TYR A 70 -17.33 -2.29 4.89
C TYR A 70 -17.83 -1.11 5.70
N VAL A 71 -18.96 -1.29 6.38
CA VAL A 71 -19.68 -0.23 7.10
C VAL A 71 -19.43 -0.38 8.61
N PRO A 72 -19.13 0.72 9.33
CA PRO A 72 -18.98 0.70 10.78
C PRO A 72 -20.18 0.05 11.49
N PRO A 73 -19.93 -0.76 12.54
CA PRO A 73 -21.02 -1.35 13.31
C PRO A 73 -21.93 -0.27 13.93
N GLY A 74 -23.24 -0.43 13.80
CA GLY A 74 -24.21 0.48 14.42
C GLY A 74 -24.39 1.83 13.71
N LEU A 75 -23.79 2.03 12.53
CA LEU A 75 -23.96 3.27 11.77
C LEU A 75 -25.42 3.41 11.30
N ALA A 76 -26.05 4.55 11.59
CA ALA A 76 -27.42 4.83 11.15
C ALA A 76 -27.45 5.08 9.62
N LYS A 77 -28.59 4.79 8.99
CA LYS A 77 -28.78 4.99 7.54
C LYS A 77 -28.58 6.45 7.10
N SER A 78 -28.90 7.41 7.96
CA SER A 78 -28.74 8.85 7.70
C SER A 78 -27.31 9.34 7.86
N GLU A 79 -26.44 8.58 8.52
CA GLU A 79 -25.07 9.00 8.77
C GLU A 79 -24.17 8.70 7.56
N ARG A 80 -23.19 9.58 7.36
CA ARG A 80 -22.17 9.46 6.32
C ARG A 80 -20.78 9.48 6.96
N ARG A 81 -19.91 8.61 6.50
CA ARG A 81 -18.50 8.54 6.92
C ARG A 81 -17.57 8.74 5.74
N PRO A 82 -16.38 9.28 5.97
CA PRO A 82 -15.35 9.33 4.93
C PRO A 82 -15.00 7.91 4.48
N ALA A 83 -14.49 7.80 3.26
CA ALA A 83 -14.22 6.51 2.63
C ALA A 83 -12.73 6.28 2.43
N VAL A 84 -12.30 5.03 2.54
CA VAL A 84 -10.94 4.55 2.23
C VAL A 84 -11.04 3.50 1.14
N LEU A 85 -10.48 3.81 -0.04
CA LEU A 85 -10.45 2.92 -1.19
C LEU A 85 -9.10 2.18 -1.24
N PHE A 86 -9.15 0.86 -1.08
CA PHE A 86 -7.98 0.00 -1.12
C PHE A 86 -7.76 -0.59 -2.51
N ILE A 87 -6.61 -0.27 -3.11
CA ILE A 87 -6.19 -0.70 -4.44
C ILE A 87 -5.16 -1.82 -4.29
N HIS A 88 -5.49 -3.01 -4.74
CA HIS A 88 -4.59 -4.17 -4.66
C HIS A 88 -3.37 -4.04 -5.57
N GLY A 89 -2.32 -4.81 -5.26
CA GLY A 89 -1.13 -4.96 -6.11
C GLY A 89 -1.42 -5.81 -7.36
N SER A 90 -0.37 -6.09 -8.12
CA SER A 90 -0.47 -6.97 -9.29
C SER A 90 -0.80 -8.40 -8.87
N VAL A 91 -1.83 -8.97 -9.46
CA VAL A 91 -2.28 -10.36 -9.24
C VAL A 91 -2.46 -11.06 -10.58
N PRO A 92 -2.50 -12.39 -10.63
CA PRO A 92 -2.85 -13.10 -11.86
C PRO A 92 -4.23 -12.65 -12.39
N PRO A 93 -4.43 -12.58 -13.72
CA PRO A 93 -5.70 -12.18 -14.31
C PRO A 93 -6.86 -13.01 -13.78
N GLY A 94 -8.01 -12.37 -13.51
CA GLY A 94 -9.21 -13.03 -12.97
C GLY A 94 -9.15 -13.39 -11.49
N SER A 95 -8.06 -13.05 -10.78
CA SER A 95 -7.99 -13.27 -9.34
C SER A 95 -9.00 -12.38 -8.58
N PRO A 96 -9.78 -12.94 -7.63
CA PRO A 96 -10.73 -12.16 -6.84
C PRO A 96 -9.99 -11.40 -5.73
N ALA A 97 -9.21 -10.38 -6.11
CA ALA A 97 -8.29 -9.71 -5.19
C ALA A 97 -8.99 -9.07 -3.98
N LYS A 98 -10.22 -8.55 -4.14
CA LYS A 98 -11.01 -8.01 -3.02
C LYS A 98 -11.28 -9.03 -1.91
N ASP A 99 -11.29 -10.34 -2.24
CA ASP A 99 -11.58 -11.44 -1.32
C ASP A 99 -10.32 -11.96 -0.61
N MET A 100 -9.13 -11.45 -0.94
CA MET A 100 -7.92 -11.80 -0.21
C MET A 100 -8.00 -11.33 1.25
N GLY A 101 -7.49 -12.15 2.17
CA GLY A 101 -7.54 -11.90 3.62
C GLY A 101 -6.98 -10.53 4.02
N VAL A 102 -5.94 -10.05 3.34
CA VAL A 102 -5.36 -8.73 3.56
C VAL A 102 -6.39 -7.62 3.30
N PHE A 103 -7.09 -7.64 2.16
CA PHE A 103 -8.03 -6.59 1.79
C PHE A 103 -9.30 -6.64 2.62
N GLN A 104 -9.83 -7.85 2.91
CA GLN A 104 -10.94 -8.01 3.85
C GLN A 104 -10.59 -7.45 5.24
N SER A 105 -9.36 -7.66 5.71
CA SER A 105 -8.89 -7.14 7.00
C SER A 105 -8.78 -5.61 6.98
N TRP A 106 -8.17 -5.03 5.94
CA TRP A 106 -8.07 -3.58 5.80
C TRP A 106 -9.44 -2.90 5.71
N GLY A 107 -10.39 -3.49 4.97
CA GLY A 107 -11.77 -3.01 4.92
C GLY A 107 -12.41 -2.97 6.30
N ARG A 108 -12.25 -4.03 7.09
CA ARG A 108 -12.76 -4.10 8.47
C ARG A 108 -12.04 -3.14 9.42
N LEU A 109 -10.71 -3.00 9.32
CA LEU A 109 -9.92 -2.05 10.10
C LEU A 109 -10.38 -0.60 9.85
N ALA A 110 -10.62 -0.22 8.60
CA ALA A 110 -11.16 1.08 8.26
C ALA A 110 -12.55 1.28 8.91
N ALA A 111 -13.43 0.27 8.82
CA ALA A 111 -14.78 0.35 9.36
C ALA A 111 -14.79 0.54 10.89
N VAL A 112 -14.02 -0.25 11.64
CA VAL A 112 -13.92 -0.07 13.11
C VAL A 112 -13.16 1.19 13.51
N SER A 113 -12.45 1.81 12.57
CA SER A 113 -11.81 3.13 12.73
C SER A 113 -12.72 4.29 12.30
N ASN A 114 -14.04 4.06 12.20
CA ASN A 114 -15.09 5.04 11.88
C ASN A 114 -14.98 5.63 10.45
N MET A 115 -14.49 4.83 9.50
CA MET A 115 -14.44 5.12 8.06
C MET A 115 -15.19 4.05 7.28
N ILE A 116 -15.63 4.31 6.05
CA ILE A 116 -16.12 3.26 5.16
C ILE A 116 -14.92 2.64 4.44
N GLY A 117 -14.67 1.36 4.68
CA GLY A 117 -13.65 0.61 3.93
C GLY A 117 -14.20 0.13 2.60
N ILE A 118 -13.44 0.26 1.51
CA ILE A 118 -13.84 -0.21 0.19
C ILE A 118 -12.70 -1.03 -0.40
N THR A 119 -13.01 -2.26 -0.77
CA THR A 119 -12.11 -3.13 -1.54
C THR A 119 -12.76 -3.47 -2.87
N PHE A 120 -11.98 -3.57 -3.93
CA PHE A 120 -12.52 -3.92 -5.25
C PHE A 120 -11.47 -4.67 -6.07
N THR A 121 -11.93 -5.50 -6.98
CA THR A 121 -11.06 -6.17 -7.95
C THR A 121 -11.03 -5.35 -9.23
N HIS A 122 -9.84 -4.98 -9.66
CA HIS A 122 -9.57 -4.26 -10.91
C HIS A 122 -8.59 -5.06 -11.77
N ARG A 123 -8.40 -4.65 -13.02
CA ARG A 123 -7.64 -5.42 -14.02
C ARG A 123 -6.12 -5.28 -13.94
N LEU A 124 -5.57 -4.62 -12.93
CA LEU A 124 -4.12 -4.62 -12.73
C LEU A 124 -3.62 -6.05 -12.51
N SER A 125 -2.71 -6.49 -13.37
CA SER A 125 -2.34 -7.90 -13.44
C SER A 125 -0.84 -8.11 -13.60
N PHE A 126 -0.43 -9.37 -13.57
CA PHE A 126 0.93 -9.85 -13.81
C PHE A 126 0.84 -11.10 -14.71
N PRO A 127 1.73 -11.29 -15.69
CA PRO A 127 2.94 -10.49 -15.99
C PRO A 127 2.70 -9.19 -16.77
N LYS A 128 1.54 -9.02 -17.42
CA LYS A 128 1.19 -7.79 -18.14
C LYS A 128 0.47 -6.83 -17.22
N PRO A 129 0.97 -5.58 -17.00
CA PRO A 129 0.44 -4.68 -15.98
C PRO A 129 -0.99 -4.19 -16.19
N MET A 130 -1.48 -4.05 -17.43
CA MET A 130 -2.84 -3.56 -17.75
C MET A 130 -3.16 -2.21 -17.07
N LEU A 131 -2.22 -1.28 -17.08
CA LEU A 131 -2.29 -0.02 -16.32
C LEU A 131 -3.46 0.87 -16.74
N ASN A 132 -3.72 1.00 -18.04
CA ASN A 132 -4.81 1.83 -18.57
C ASN A 132 -6.18 1.25 -18.19
N GLU A 133 -6.33 -0.06 -18.30
CA GLU A 133 -7.54 -0.79 -17.92
C GLU A 133 -7.80 -0.65 -16.42
N ALA A 134 -6.76 -0.81 -15.60
CA ALA A 134 -6.86 -0.66 -14.15
C ALA A 134 -7.19 0.78 -13.74
N ALA A 135 -6.65 1.79 -14.43
CA ALA A 135 -7.02 3.19 -14.21
C ALA A 135 -8.48 3.47 -14.60
N GLY A 136 -8.95 2.87 -15.68
CA GLY A 136 -10.38 2.91 -16.06
C GLY A 136 -11.27 2.30 -14.98
N ASP A 137 -10.88 1.16 -14.43
CA ASP A 137 -11.60 0.48 -13.34
C ASP A 137 -11.61 1.33 -12.06
N LEU A 138 -10.49 1.96 -11.70
CA LEU A 138 -10.40 2.88 -10.57
C LEU A 138 -11.36 4.07 -10.73
N ASN A 139 -11.38 4.69 -11.91
CA ASN A 139 -12.29 5.80 -12.20
C ASN A 139 -13.77 5.36 -12.13
N ALA A 140 -14.08 4.18 -12.66
CA ALA A 140 -15.42 3.60 -12.58
C ALA A 140 -15.84 3.31 -11.13
N ALA A 141 -14.94 2.75 -10.32
CA ALA A 141 -15.16 2.49 -8.90
C ALA A 141 -15.44 3.78 -8.13
N ILE A 142 -14.63 4.82 -8.30
CA ILE A 142 -14.84 6.13 -7.65
C ILE A 142 -16.16 6.76 -8.10
N SER A 143 -16.48 6.70 -9.39
CA SER A 143 -17.73 7.23 -9.93
C SER A 143 -18.94 6.51 -9.34
N TYR A 144 -18.90 5.17 -9.24
CA TYR A 144 -19.92 4.36 -8.61
C TYR A 144 -20.12 4.74 -7.13
N LEU A 145 -19.05 4.84 -6.37
CA LEU A 145 -19.10 5.21 -4.94
C LEU A 145 -19.73 6.58 -4.74
N ARG A 146 -19.37 7.56 -5.56
CA ARG A 146 -19.89 8.93 -5.45
C ARG A 146 -21.34 9.03 -5.90
N ALA A 147 -21.74 8.27 -6.91
CA ALA A 147 -23.13 8.23 -7.38
C ALA A 147 -24.08 7.53 -6.38
N ASN A 148 -23.58 6.52 -5.66
CA ASN A 148 -24.35 5.74 -4.68
C ASN A 148 -23.99 6.10 -3.22
N ALA A 149 -23.44 7.27 -2.99
CA ALA A 149 -22.87 7.66 -1.69
C ALA A 149 -23.89 7.59 -0.55
N ASP A 150 -25.14 7.93 -0.81
CA ASP A 150 -26.24 7.88 0.17
C ASP A 150 -26.56 6.45 0.60
N ASP A 151 -26.72 5.54 -0.33
CA ASP A 151 -27.02 4.14 -0.04
C ASP A 151 -25.83 3.39 0.59
N LEU A 152 -24.62 3.88 0.36
CA LEU A 152 -23.37 3.30 0.88
C LEU A 152 -22.88 3.97 2.17
N ASN A 153 -23.60 4.94 2.71
CA ASN A 153 -23.21 5.72 3.89
C ASN A 153 -21.87 6.48 3.73
N ILE A 154 -21.53 6.90 2.50
CA ILE A 154 -20.27 7.55 2.16
C ILE A 154 -20.40 9.08 2.14
N ASP A 155 -19.45 9.79 2.73
CA ASP A 155 -19.20 11.19 2.41
C ASP A 155 -18.35 11.24 1.13
N LYS A 156 -19.02 11.53 0.01
CA LYS A 156 -18.40 11.52 -1.33
C LYS A 156 -17.31 12.56 -1.56
N ASP A 157 -17.16 13.52 -0.64
CA ASP A 157 -16.17 14.59 -0.73
C ASP A 157 -14.94 14.35 0.17
N ARG A 158 -14.89 13.18 0.86
CA ARG A 158 -13.79 12.79 1.73
C ARG A 158 -13.37 11.35 1.46
N ILE A 159 -12.47 11.17 0.51
CA ILE A 159 -11.94 9.86 0.11
C ILE A 159 -10.42 9.83 0.32
N CYS A 160 -9.92 8.76 0.92
CA CYS A 160 -8.49 8.40 0.94
C CYS A 160 -8.25 7.24 -0.03
N VAL A 161 -7.16 7.33 -0.79
CA VAL A 161 -6.74 6.26 -1.70
C VAL A 161 -5.53 5.56 -1.11
N VAL A 162 -5.63 4.25 -0.94
CA VAL A 162 -4.57 3.39 -0.40
C VAL A 162 -4.14 2.39 -1.46
N VAL A 163 -2.84 2.33 -1.75
CA VAL A 163 -2.28 1.39 -2.73
C VAL A 163 -1.29 0.44 -2.09
N PHE A 164 -1.18 -0.77 -2.65
CA PHE A 164 -0.24 -1.79 -2.22
C PHE A 164 0.60 -2.28 -3.41
N SER A 165 1.91 -2.47 -3.18
CA SER A 165 2.80 -3.16 -4.14
C SER A 165 2.70 -2.61 -5.57
N GLY A 166 2.41 -3.46 -6.53
CA GLY A 166 2.18 -3.09 -7.94
C GLY A 166 1.00 -2.14 -8.18
N GLY A 167 0.16 -1.86 -7.16
CA GLY A 167 -0.93 -0.88 -7.24
C GLY A 167 -0.45 0.58 -7.19
N GLY A 168 0.79 0.81 -6.78
CA GLY A 168 1.38 2.14 -6.64
C GLY A 168 1.19 3.06 -7.85
N PRO A 169 1.41 2.60 -9.09
CA PRO A 169 1.20 3.40 -10.30
C PRO A 169 -0.18 4.05 -10.40
N LEU A 170 -1.21 3.45 -9.82
CA LEU A 170 -2.58 3.99 -9.86
C LEU A 170 -2.77 5.26 -9.00
N LEU A 171 -1.84 5.59 -8.07
CA LEU A 171 -1.83 6.90 -7.42
C LEU A 171 -1.66 8.04 -8.41
N SER A 172 -1.01 7.79 -9.55
CA SER A 172 -0.83 8.80 -10.61
C SER A 172 -2.16 9.39 -11.08
N VAL A 173 -3.24 8.62 -11.09
CA VAL A 173 -4.58 9.10 -11.47
C VAL A 173 -5.02 10.22 -10.53
N ALA A 174 -4.99 9.98 -9.22
CA ALA A 174 -5.39 10.98 -8.22
C ALA A 174 -4.42 12.16 -8.15
N MET A 175 -3.11 11.92 -8.30
CA MET A 175 -2.08 12.96 -8.22
C MET A 175 -2.06 13.87 -9.45
N ARG A 176 -2.36 13.34 -10.64
CA ARG A 176 -2.47 14.10 -11.88
C ARG A 176 -3.71 14.99 -11.88
N ASP A 177 -4.86 14.39 -11.58
CA ASP A 177 -6.17 15.04 -11.73
C ASP A 177 -6.54 15.88 -10.51
N LYS A 178 -5.86 15.69 -9.36
CA LYS A 178 -6.01 16.43 -8.09
C LYS A 178 -7.46 16.70 -7.69
N PRO A 179 -8.35 15.69 -7.68
CA PRO A 179 -9.74 15.92 -7.38
C PRO A 179 -9.93 16.31 -5.91
N ALA A 180 -10.68 17.37 -5.65
CA ALA A 180 -10.86 17.93 -4.30
C ALA A 180 -11.43 16.95 -3.27
N TYR A 181 -12.09 15.90 -3.72
CA TYR A 181 -12.60 14.84 -2.83
C TYR A 181 -11.53 13.86 -2.35
N VAL A 182 -10.35 13.78 -2.98
CA VAL A 182 -9.22 13.00 -2.49
C VAL A 182 -8.47 13.80 -1.44
N ARG A 183 -8.56 13.36 -0.19
CA ARG A 183 -8.04 14.07 0.98
C ARG A 183 -6.69 13.55 1.45
N CYS A 184 -6.37 12.32 1.15
CA CYS A 184 -5.07 11.71 1.45
C CYS A 184 -4.74 10.53 0.53
N LEU A 185 -3.45 10.22 0.48
CA LEU A 185 -2.88 9.13 -0.29
C LEU A 185 -2.00 8.28 0.64
N VAL A 186 -2.11 6.96 0.53
CA VAL A 186 -1.32 6.03 1.35
C VAL A 186 -0.70 4.98 0.43
N ALA A 187 0.59 4.68 0.62
CA ALA A 187 1.30 3.68 -0.16
C ALA A 187 1.99 2.67 0.77
N PHE A 188 1.62 1.40 0.69
CA PHE A 188 2.28 0.31 1.38
C PHE A 188 3.20 -0.44 0.42
N TYR A 189 4.52 -0.43 0.67
CA TYR A 189 5.53 -1.12 -0.15
C TYR A 189 5.16 -1.08 -1.64
N ALA A 190 4.91 0.11 -2.18
CA ALA A 190 4.33 0.29 -3.50
C ALA A 190 5.30 0.97 -4.49
N PHE A 191 5.20 0.62 -5.77
CA PHE A 191 5.95 1.30 -6.82
C PHE A 191 5.45 2.75 -7.00
N LEU A 192 6.34 3.72 -6.77
CA LEU A 192 6.03 5.16 -6.90
C LEU A 192 6.78 5.82 -8.06
N ASP A 193 7.68 5.07 -8.71
CA ASP A 193 8.37 5.41 -9.95
C ASP A 193 8.65 4.12 -10.72
N ILE A 194 7.91 3.88 -11.81
CA ILE A 194 8.06 2.68 -12.63
C ILE A 194 8.93 2.88 -13.86
N GLN A 195 9.43 4.09 -14.10
CA GLN A 195 10.26 4.41 -15.28
C GLN A 195 11.58 3.60 -15.30
N GLN A 196 12.04 3.17 -14.12
CA GLN A 196 13.26 2.37 -13.95
C GLN A 196 12.99 0.90 -13.57
N SER A 197 11.73 0.48 -13.56
CA SER A 197 11.33 -0.88 -13.21
C SER A 197 11.35 -1.79 -14.43
N GLU A 198 12.28 -2.75 -14.47
CA GLU A 198 12.41 -3.66 -15.62
C GLU A 198 11.14 -4.43 -15.97
N PRO A 199 10.35 -4.97 -15.01
CA PRO A 199 9.10 -5.63 -15.36
C PRO A 199 8.10 -4.73 -16.08
N HIS A 200 8.08 -3.43 -15.76
CA HIS A 200 7.22 -2.46 -16.42
C HIS A 200 7.80 -2.03 -17.78
N ARG A 201 9.09 -1.73 -17.84
CA ARG A 201 9.80 -1.33 -19.08
C ARG A 201 9.71 -2.37 -20.20
N ALA A 202 9.69 -3.65 -19.83
CA ALA A 202 9.54 -4.74 -20.80
C ALA A 202 8.15 -4.80 -21.46
N ASN A 203 7.13 -4.17 -20.85
CA ASN A 203 5.74 -4.30 -21.27
C ASN A 203 5.07 -2.98 -21.67
N GLU A 204 5.67 -1.83 -21.34
CA GLU A 204 5.03 -0.52 -21.49
C GLU A 204 5.91 0.49 -22.24
N SER A 205 5.27 1.45 -22.93
CA SER A 205 5.98 2.55 -23.58
C SER A 205 6.56 3.53 -22.56
N ALA A 206 7.58 4.31 -22.95
CA ALA A 206 8.16 5.35 -22.10
C ALA A 206 7.12 6.40 -21.65
N GLU A 207 6.15 6.71 -22.50
CA GLU A 207 5.05 7.62 -22.21
C GLU A 207 4.12 7.04 -21.14
N THR A 208 3.73 5.77 -21.28
CA THR A 208 2.93 5.04 -20.28
C THR A 208 3.67 4.97 -18.95
N LEU A 209 4.95 4.60 -18.96
CA LEU A 209 5.78 4.54 -17.74
C LEU A 209 5.81 5.89 -17.01
N LYS A 210 5.98 7.00 -17.73
CA LYS A 210 5.96 8.34 -17.15
C LYS A 210 4.57 8.70 -16.61
N SER A 211 3.51 8.42 -17.38
CA SER A 211 2.14 8.78 -16.99
C SER A 211 1.62 7.99 -15.78
N PHE A 212 2.18 6.80 -15.54
CA PHE A 212 1.87 5.94 -14.39
C PHE A 212 2.98 5.92 -13.31
N SER A 213 3.87 6.90 -13.32
CA SER A 213 4.84 7.11 -12.24
C SER A 213 4.38 8.24 -11.33
N PRO A 214 3.90 7.98 -10.10
CA PRO A 214 3.46 9.00 -9.14
C PRO A 214 4.46 10.13 -8.94
N ILE A 215 5.77 9.84 -8.98
CA ILE A 215 6.85 10.82 -8.86
C ILE A 215 6.75 11.96 -9.88
N ALA A 216 6.19 11.71 -11.07
CA ALA A 216 6.02 12.72 -12.12
C ALA A 216 5.00 13.83 -11.76
N TYR A 217 4.13 13.58 -10.78
CA TYR A 217 3.03 14.47 -10.38
C TYR A 217 3.21 15.08 -8.99
N LEU A 218 4.37 14.89 -8.38
CA LEU A 218 4.69 15.51 -7.09
C LEU A 218 4.73 17.03 -7.19
N ALA A 219 4.06 17.68 -6.24
CA ALA A 219 4.06 19.15 -6.07
C ALA A 219 3.78 19.47 -4.60
N SER A 220 3.99 20.71 -4.17
CA SER A 220 3.71 21.18 -2.80
C SER A 220 2.24 21.03 -2.41
N GLU A 221 1.32 21.17 -3.38
CA GLU A 221 -0.13 21.03 -3.21
C GLU A 221 -0.65 19.58 -3.38
N THR A 222 0.24 18.59 -3.52
CA THR A 222 -0.16 17.19 -3.53
C THR A 222 -0.88 16.86 -2.22
N ALA A 223 -1.99 16.12 -2.30
CA ALA A 223 -2.70 15.65 -1.10
C ALA A 223 -1.72 14.95 -0.14
N PRO A 224 -1.86 15.12 1.18
CA PRO A 224 -0.96 14.53 2.15
C PRO A 224 -0.72 13.04 1.91
N LEU A 225 0.54 12.62 2.02
CA LEU A 225 1.03 11.28 1.70
C LEU A 225 1.53 10.54 2.96
N PHE A 226 1.15 9.26 3.07
CA PHE A 226 1.77 8.33 4.02
C PHE A 226 2.40 7.17 3.25
N ILE A 227 3.69 6.90 3.49
CA ILE A 227 4.44 5.86 2.80
C ILE A 227 4.98 4.87 3.82
N ALA A 228 4.55 3.62 3.71
CA ALA A 228 5.05 2.49 4.48
C ALA A 228 6.05 1.69 3.64
N ARG A 229 7.33 1.71 4.03
CA ARG A 229 8.45 1.08 3.32
C ARG A 229 8.86 -0.21 4.02
N ALA A 230 9.05 -1.29 3.27
CA ALA A 230 9.56 -2.58 3.74
C ALA A 230 11.09 -2.65 3.51
N GLY A 231 11.89 -2.63 4.58
CA GLY A 231 13.35 -2.55 4.48
C GLY A 231 14.01 -3.76 3.83
N LEU A 232 13.42 -4.96 4.02
CA LEU A 232 13.87 -6.21 3.41
C LEU A 232 12.96 -6.65 2.25
N ASP A 233 12.37 -5.71 1.54
CA ASP A 233 11.55 -6.01 0.37
C ASP A 233 12.41 -6.68 -0.72
N GLY A 234 11.99 -7.89 -1.12
CA GLY A 234 12.69 -8.66 -2.14
C GLY A 234 12.22 -8.38 -3.57
N VAL A 235 11.26 -7.47 -3.76
CA VAL A 235 10.77 -7.10 -5.11
C VAL A 235 11.80 -6.16 -5.75
N PRO A 236 12.37 -6.54 -6.91
CA PRO A 236 13.42 -5.74 -7.55
C PRO A 236 12.97 -4.30 -7.82
N THR A 237 13.84 -3.34 -7.58
CA THR A 237 13.67 -1.89 -7.82
C THR A 237 12.55 -1.19 -7.04
N LEU A 238 11.76 -1.91 -6.23
CA LEU A 238 10.64 -1.34 -5.50
C LEU A 238 11.11 -0.33 -4.45
N ASN A 239 12.05 -0.70 -3.57
CA ASN A 239 12.59 0.22 -2.58
C ASN A 239 13.31 1.41 -3.21
N ASP A 240 14.05 1.21 -4.31
CA ASP A 240 14.68 2.30 -5.07
C ASP A 240 13.64 3.29 -5.61
N SER A 241 12.51 2.78 -6.05
CA SER A 241 11.35 3.58 -6.51
C SER A 241 10.80 4.44 -5.38
N ILE A 242 10.60 3.87 -4.19
CA ILE A 242 10.15 4.59 -2.99
C ILE A 242 11.19 5.65 -2.59
N ASP A 243 12.47 5.29 -2.54
CA ASP A 243 13.53 6.16 -2.06
C ASP A 243 13.75 7.36 -3.01
N ARG A 244 13.58 7.18 -4.33
CA ARG A 244 13.56 8.29 -5.30
C ARG A 244 12.35 9.20 -5.09
N PHE A 245 11.17 8.62 -4.92
CA PHE A 245 9.94 9.37 -4.68
C PHE A 245 10.02 10.21 -3.41
N VAL A 246 10.51 9.65 -2.31
CA VAL A 246 10.66 10.35 -1.02
C VAL A 246 11.62 11.54 -1.14
N ARG A 247 12.78 11.37 -1.80
CA ARG A 247 13.71 12.49 -2.03
C ARG A 247 13.05 13.63 -2.82
N GLU A 248 12.35 13.29 -3.89
CA GLU A 248 11.67 14.27 -4.73
C GLU A 248 10.52 14.96 -3.99
N ALA A 249 9.76 14.23 -3.19
CA ALA A 249 8.69 14.79 -2.35
C ALA A 249 9.24 15.80 -1.35
N MET A 250 10.35 15.50 -0.70
CA MET A 250 11.03 16.43 0.21
C MET A 250 11.57 17.67 -0.53
N ALA A 251 12.18 17.49 -1.70
CA ALA A 251 12.68 18.58 -2.51
C ALA A 251 11.58 19.56 -2.97
N LYS A 252 10.36 19.05 -3.15
CA LYS A 252 9.17 19.82 -3.54
C LYS A 252 8.32 20.33 -2.38
N ASN A 253 8.75 20.10 -1.12
CA ASN A 253 7.97 20.43 0.08
C ASN A 253 6.56 19.79 0.09
N ALA A 254 6.40 18.59 -0.48
CA ALA A 254 5.15 17.86 -0.40
C ALA A 254 4.92 17.39 1.04
N SER A 255 3.65 17.39 1.47
CA SER A 255 3.27 16.88 2.80
C SER A 255 3.38 15.35 2.83
N ILE A 256 4.45 14.83 3.44
CA ILE A 256 4.78 13.39 3.45
C ILE A 256 5.16 12.89 4.85
N ILE A 257 4.64 11.70 5.19
CA ILE A 257 5.10 10.89 6.33
C ILE A 257 5.69 9.59 5.76
N VAL A 258 6.88 9.22 6.23
CA VAL A 258 7.53 7.96 5.86
C VAL A 258 7.68 7.07 7.09
N ALA A 259 7.07 5.90 7.05
CA ALA A 259 7.19 4.87 8.08
C ALA A 259 8.01 3.69 7.52
N ASN A 260 9.27 3.60 7.93
CA ASN A 260 10.14 2.50 7.52
C ASN A 260 10.05 1.33 8.50
N HIS A 261 9.87 0.10 7.98
CA HIS A 261 10.01 -1.14 8.71
C HIS A 261 11.39 -1.76 8.39
N PRO A 262 12.44 -1.57 9.20
CA PRO A 262 13.81 -1.95 8.82
C PRO A 262 13.97 -3.44 8.46
N ARG A 263 13.17 -4.31 9.09
CA ARG A 263 13.15 -5.76 8.87
C ARG A 263 11.87 -6.25 8.17
N GLY A 264 11.04 -5.34 7.67
CA GLY A 264 9.79 -5.68 6.98
C GLY A 264 10.07 -6.37 5.65
N LEU A 265 9.42 -7.49 5.43
CA LEU A 265 9.35 -8.17 4.14
C LEU A 265 8.32 -7.46 3.25
N HIS A 266 8.32 -7.77 1.95
CA HIS A 266 7.20 -7.40 1.09
C HIS A 266 5.88 -7.88 1.71
N ALA A 267 4.85 -7.04 1.75
CA ALA A 267 3.59 -7.34 2.45
C ALA A 267 3.79 -7.63 3.96
N PHE A 268 4.60 -6.81 4.65
CA PHE A 268 4.88 -6.96 6.08
C PHE A 268 3.62 -6.90 6.94
N ASP A 269 2.59 -6.22 6.48
CA ASP A 269 1.28 -6.10 7.15
C ASP A 269 0.54 -7.45 7.31
N ILE A 270 0.95 -8.48 6.55
CA ILE A 270 0.48 -9.86 6.70
C ILE A 270 1.62 -10.84 7.05
N GLN A 271 2.86 -10.54 6.67
CA GLN A 271 3.97 -11.49 6.82
C GLN A 271 4.79 -11.30 8.08
N ASN A 272 4.88 -10.08 8.61
CA ASN A 272 5.65 -9.76 9.81
C ASN A 272 4.71 -9.55 11.00
N ASP A 273 4.45 -10.59 11.78
CA ASP A 273 3.69 -10.49 13.02
C ASP A 273 4.56 -9.96 14.16
N ASP A 274 4.92 -8.67 14.08
CA ASP A 274 5.76 -7.97 15.03
C ASP A 274 5.19 -6.59 15.42
N GLU A 275 5.75 -5.98 16.45
CA GLU A 275 5.31 -4.70 16.97
C GLU A 275 5.44 -3.59 15.93
N ARG A 276 6.53 -3.58 15.15
CA ARG A 276 6.76 -2.54 14.14
C ARG A 276 5.72 -2.54 13.02
N SER A 277 5.29 -3.71 12.58
CA SER A 277 4.19 -3.85 11.62
C SER A 277 2.89 -3.26 12.18
N ARG A 278 2.57 -3.57 13.45
CA ARG A 278 1.36 -3.04 14.11
C ARG A 278 1.40 -1.53 14.27
N GLU A 279 2.53 -0.97 14.70
CA GLU A 279 2.74 0.49 14.80
C GLU A 279 2.53 1.20 13.47
N ILE A 280 3.06 0.66 12.37
CA ILE A 280 2.92 1.26 11.04
C ILE A 280 1.46 1.22 10.57
N ILE A 281 0.77 0.10 10.78
CA ILE A 281 -0.66 -0.04 10.44
C ILE A 281 -1.50 0.95 11.24
N GLU A 282 -1.26 1.06 12.55
CA GLU A 282 -1.96 2.00 13.42
C GLU A 282 -1.68 3.47 13.04
N ALA A 283 -0.42 3.78 12.72
CA ALA A 283 -0.04 5.11 12.24
C ALA A 283 -0.73 5.47 10.94
N ALA A 284 -0.85 4.52 9.99
CA ALA A 284 -1.58 4.72 8.75
C ALA A 284 -3.08 4.96 8.99
N LEU A 285 -3.73 4.17 9.87
CA LEU A 285 -5.13 4.37 10.25
C LEU A 285 -5.35 5.74 10.91
N THR A 286 -4.43 6.14 11.78
CA THR A 286 -4.47 7.45 12.45
C THR A 286 -4.28 8.59 11.45
N PHE A 287 -3.30 8.47 10.54
CA PHE A 287 -3.10 9.43 9.45
C PHE A 287 -4.37 9.59 8.62
N MET A 288 -4.97 8.49 8.15
CA MET A 288 -6.20 8.54 7.36
C MET A 288 -7.34 9.24 8.11
N ARG A 289 -7.57 8.92 9.39
CA ARG A 289 -8.58 9.58 10.23
C ARG A 289 -8.34 11.09 10.35
N MET A 290 -7.09 11.51 10.56
CA MET A 290 -6.74 12.92 10.68
C MET A 290 -7.00 13.68 9.39
N GLN A 291 -6.59 13.14 8.23
CA GLN A 291 -6.75 13.79 6.93
C GLN A 291 -8.23 13.79 6.45
N LEU A 292 -8.97 12.77 6.85
CA LEU A 292 -10.40 12.62 6.55
C LEU A 292 -11.30 13.27 7.61
N GLY A 293 -10.76 13.92 8.64
CA GLY A 293 -11.44 14.47 9.80
C GLY A 293 -12.72 15.25 9.51
N GLU A 294 -13.47 15.58 10.57
CA GLU A 294 -14.76 16.27 10.43
C GLU A 294 -14.63 17.58 9.65
N ARG A 295 -15.59 17.89 8.78
CA ARG A 295 -15.72 19.25 8.20
C ARG A 295 -15.73 20.23 9.38
N LYS A 296 -14.75 21.12 9.45
CA LYS A 296 -14.96 22.36 10.19
C LYS A 296 -16.18 23.03 9.54
N GLN A 297 -17.28 23.04 10.28
CA GLN A 297 -18.48 23.78 9.91
C GLN A 297 -18.14 25.26 9.78
#